data_9396138d6642be77d75bef012744908e
#
_entry.id   9396138d6642be77d75bef012744908e
#
_cell.length_a   1.000
_cell.length_b   1.000
_cell.length_c   1.000
_cell.angle_alpha   90.00
_cell.angle_beta   90.00
_cell.angle_gamma   90.00
#
_symmetry.space_group_name_H-M   'P 1'
#
loop_
_entity.id
_entity.type
_entity.pdbx_description
1 polymer ?
#
loop_
_entity_poly.entity_id
_entity_poly.type
_entity_poly.pdbx_seq_one_letter_code
_entity_poly.pdbx_strand_id
1 'polypeptide(L)'
;MTLRPAATPLAMLAAAALWGCATTATAPPMKDGELQVPADYKSWPKFLSAVQRPDAKQVREIYMNPMARNASASGGFGNGGVFVMENFAAKARADGTLETGADGKLVKGDLLRVFVMGKNAGWGQDVAEPLRNGNWVYAAWLPSGQKAPDDTNTCRACHLPLSGKDFVHRYDEHFASRQ
;
A
#
# COMPACT_ATOMS: atom_id res chain seq x y z
N MET A 1 -73.61 -44.86 -28.04
CA MET A 1 -73.48 -43.55 -27.40
C MET A 1 -72.05 -43.51 -26.83
N THR A 2 -71.10 -43.03 -27.60
CA THR A 2 -69.67 -43.09 -27.27
C THR A 2 -69.15 -41.66 -27.02
N LEU A 3 -68.84 -41.40 -25.76
CA LEU A 3 -68.24 -40.11 -25.34
C LEU A 3 -66.73 -40.09 -25.64
N ARG A 4 -66.26 -39.10 -26.40
CA ARG A 4 -64.85 -38.81 -26.66
C ARG A 4 -64.33 -37.92 -25.54
N PRO A 5 -63.11 -38.14 -24.99
CA PRO A 5 -62.46 -37.18 -24.12
C PRO A 5 -61.80 -36.08 -24.92
N ALA A 6 -61.96 -34.85 -24.43
CA ALA A 6 -61.29 -33.64 -24.95
C ALA A 6 -59.87 -33.57 -24.44
N ALA A 7 -58.89 -33.38 -25.32
CA ALA A 7 -57.51 -33.14 -25.04
C ALA A 7 -57.25 -31.64 -24.79
N THR A 8 -56.77 -31.29 -23.61
CA THR A 8 -56.35 -29.93 -23.27
C THR A 8 -54.87 -29.73 -23.68
N PRO A 9 -54.48 -28.68 -24.42
CA PRO A 9 -53.09 -28.45 -24.70
C PRO A 9 -52.36 -27.79 -23.50
N LEU A 10 -51.27 -28.43 -23.08
CA LEU A 10 -50.35 -27.93 -22.05
C LEU A 10 -49.44 -26.87 -22.69
N ALA A 11 -49.63 -25.59 -22.32
CA ALA A 11 -48.76 -24.51 -22.76
C ALA A 11 -47.46 -24.53 -21.94
N MET A 12 -46.34 -24.88 -22.59
CA MET A 12 -45.00 -24.73 -22.02
C MET A 12 -44.57 -23.24 -22.05
N LEU A 13 -44.47 -22.61 -20.89
CA LEU A 13 -43.80 -21.33 -20.74
C LEU A 13 -42.30 -21.58 -20.70
N ALA A 14 -41.60 -21.16 -21.76
CA ALA A 14 -40.15 -21.10 -21.77
C ALA A 14 -39.67 -19.85 -21.02
N ALA A 15 -39.12 -20.02 -19.82
CA ALA A 15 -38.45 -18.94 -19.09
C ALA A 15 -37.08 -18.70 -19.71
N ALA A 16 -36.92 -17.60 -20.46
CA ALA A 16 -35.60 -17.12 -20.93
C ALA A 16 -34.85 -16.52 -19.77
N ALA A 17 -33.84 -17.22 -19.26
CA ALA A 17 -32.89 -16.67 -18.29
C ALA A 17 -31.96 -15.67 -18.99
N LEU A 18 -32.19 -14.39 -18.76
CA LEU A 18 -31.25 -13.32 -19.14
C LEU A 18 -30.05 -13.37 -18.21
N TRP A 19 -28.98 -14.01 -18.62
CA TRP A 19 -27.67 -13.85 -17.99
C TRP A 19 -27.14 -12.45 -18.35
N GLY A 20 -27.40 -11.49 -17.49
CA GLY A 20 -26.78 -10.19 -17.53
C GLY A 20 -25.28 -10.36 -17.25
N CYS A 21 -24.42 -10.10 -18.26
CA CYS A 21 -23.00 -9.88 -18.03
C CYS A 21 -22.86 -8.63 -17.16
N ALA A 22 -22.65 -8.81 -15.85
CA ALA A 22 -22.21 -7.73 -14.99
C ALA A 22 -20.81 -7.32 -15.45
N THR A 23 -20.70 -6.25 -16.22
CA THR A 23 -19.44 -5.58 -16.48
C THR A 23 -18.98 -4.99 -15.14
N THR A 24 -18.03 -5.66 -14.48
CA THR A 24 -17.32 -5.09 -13.33
C THR A 24 -16.59 -3.86 -13.84
N ALA A 25 -17.14 -2.67 -13.56
CA ALA A 25 -16.46 -1.42 -13.81
C ALA A 25 -15.14 -1.45 -13.01
N THR A 26 -14.02 -1.56 -13.70
CA THR A 26 -12.71 -1.45 -13.07
C THR A 26 -12.60 -0.06 -12.47
N ALA A 27 -12.34 0.06 -11.17
CA ALA A 27 -12.12 1.35 -10.53
C ALA A 27 -10.99 2.10 -11.27
N PRO A 28 -11.11 3.43 -11.42
CA PRO A 28 -10.09 4.21 -12.12
C PRO A 28 -8.72 4.01 -11.44
N PRO A 29 -7.62 4.08 -12.22
CA PRO A 29 -6.28 3.95 -11.67
C PRO A 29 -6.03 5.01 -10.61
N MET A 30 -5.52 4.59 -9.45
CA MET A 30 -5.19 5.49 -8.33
C MET A 30 -3.98 6.34 -8.68
N LYS A 31 -3.99 7.59 -8.22
CA LYS A 31 -2.91 8.57 -8.40
C LYS A 31 -2.18 8.85 -7.09
N ASP A 32 -1.05 9.52 -7.22
CA ASP A 32 -0.33 10.02 -6.06
C ASP A 32 -1.18 10.95 -5.20
N GLY A 33 -1.04 10.79 -3.88
CA GLY A 33 -1.79 11.57 -2.91
C GLY A 33 -3.23 11.14 -2.68
N GLU A 34 -3.72 10.10 -3.37
CA GLU A 34 -5.09 9.57 -3.20
C GLU A 34 -5.13 8.36 -2.26
N LEU A 35 -4.01 7.61 -2.16
CA LEU A 35 -3.96 6.41 -1.34
C LEU A 35 -4.13 6.75 0.15
N GLN A 36 -5.21 6.27 0.75
CA GLN A 36 -5.53 6.50 2.16
C GLN A 36 -4.68 5.61 3.07
N VAL A 37 -4.50 6.05 4.32
CA VAL A 37 -3.92 5.20 5.37
C VAL A 37 -4.94 4.13 5.74
N PRO A 38 -4.66 2.83 5.54
CA PRO A 38 -5.58 1.78 5.94
C PRO A 38 -5.82 1.79 7.45
N ALA A 39 -7.08 1.71 7.88
CA ALA A 39 -7.44 1.87 9.29
C ALA A 39 -6.82 0.78 10.21
N ASP A 40 -6.58 -0.40 9.65
CA ASP A 40 -6.07 -1.58 10.34
C ASP A 40 -4.56 -1.78 10.25
N TYR A 41 -3.83 -0.86 9.60
CA TYR A 41 -2.40 -1.05 9.32
C TYR A 41 -1.54 -1.36 10.55
N LYS A 42 -1.94 -0.91 11.73
CA LYS A 42 -1.21 -1.18 12.98
C LYS A 42 -1.26 -2.65 13.39
N SER A 43 -2.22 -3.41 12.88
CA SER A 43 -2.29 -4.87 13.07
C SER A 43 -1.41 -5.65 12.07
N TRP A 44 -0.88 -4.99 11.05
CA TRP A 44 -0.08 -5.63 10.02
C TRP A 44 1.32 -6.00 10.52
N PRO A 45 1.94 -7.02 9.91
CA PRO A 45 3.33 -7.34 10.19
C PRO A 45 4.25 -6.17 9.85
N LYS A 46 5.34 -6.05 10.59
CA LYS A 46 6.39 -5.09 10.27
C LYS A 46 7.17 -5.54 9.03
N PHE A 47 7.37 -4.62 8.11
CA PHE A 47 8.40 -4.74 7.08
C PHE A 47 9.77 -4.54 7.72
N LEU A 48 9.93 -3.44 8.47
CA LEU A 48 11.08 -3.13 9.32
C LEU A 48 10.61 -2.34 10.54
N SER A 49 11.32 -2.50 11.66
CA SER A 49 11.03 -1.81 12.91
C SER A 49 12.23 -1.00 13.38
N ALA A 50 11.94 0.09 14.09
CA ALA A 50 12.94 0.95 14.73
C ALA A 50 14.09 1.37 13.79
N VAL A 51 13.77 1.65 12.52
CA VAL A 51 14.75 2.09 11.53
C VAL A 51 15.34 3.43 11.94
N GLN A 52 16.62 3.45 12.23
CA GLN A 52 17.35 4.61 12.73
C GLN A 52 17.74 5.55 11.59
N ARG A 53 17.42 6.82 11.72
CA ARG A 53 17.80 7.89 10.79
C ARG A 53 18.38 9.08 11.57
N PRO A 54 19.59 8.93 12.11
CA PRO A 54 20.24 9.98 12.91
C PRO A 54 20.50 11.25 12.10
N ASP A 55 20.81 11.13 10.80
CA ASP A 55 20.95 12.21 9.83
C ASP A 55 19.72 13.11 9.73
N ALA A 56 18.52 12.51 9.81
CA ALA A 56 17.25 13.18 9.78
C ALA A 56 16.64 13.40 11.17
N LYS A 57 17.30 12.97 12.25
CA LYS A 57 16.79 12.96 13.63
C LYS A 57 15.44 12.24 13.74
N GLN A 58 15.34 11.06 13.14
CA GLN A 58 14.09 10.31 13.02
C GLN A 58 14.25 8.83 13.35
N VAL A 59 13.13 8.23 13.78
CA VAL A 59 12.95 6.78 13.91
C VAL A 59 11.72 6.39 13.09
N ARG A 60 11.81 5.30 12.31
CA ARG A 60 10.72 4.86 11.44
C ARG A 60 10.23 3.47 11.79
N GLU A 61 8.91 3.30 11.72
CA GLU A 61 8.25 2.01 11.78
C GLU A 61 7.58 1.74 10.43
N ILE A 62 7.84 0.60 9.82
CA ILE A 62 7.33 0.30 8.48
C ILE A 62 6.51 -0.98 8.56
N TYR A 63 5.24 -0.88 8.20
CA TYR A 63 4.29 -1.98 8.14
C TYR A 63 4.07 -2.41 6.69
N MET A 64 3.74 -3.66 6.48
CA MET A 64 3.33 -4.18 5.18
C MET A 64 2.04 -4.98 5.32
N ASN A 65 1.14 -4.87 4.34
CA ASN A 65 -0.08 -5.66 4.36
C ASN A 65 0.20 -7.16 4.05
N PRO A 66 -0.78 -8.06 4.27
CA PRO A 66 -0.61 -9.48 3.98
C PRO A 66 -0.22 -9.77 2.51
N MET A 67 -0.67 -8.97 1.54
CA MET A 67 -0.29 -9.15 0.14
C MET A 67 1.20 -8.88 -0.08
N ALA A 68 1.73 -7.79 0.47
CA ALA A 68 3.16 -7.49 0.41
C ALA A 68 4.01 -8.52 1.16
N ARG A 69 3.50 -9.09 2.26
CA ARG A 69 4.19 -10.14 3.01
C ARG A 69 4.48 -11.38 2.18
N ASN A 70 3.64 -11.71 1.20
CA ASN A 70 3.80 -12.89 0.35
C ASN A 70 4.86 -12.71 -0.76
N ALA A 71 5.52 -11.55 -0.81
CA ALA A 71 6.59 -11.26 -1.77
C ALA A 71 7.81 -12.16 -1.58
N SER A 72 8.59 -12.32 -2.65
CA SER A 72 9.87 -13.00 -2.66
C SER A 72 10.98 -12.08 -3.17
N ALA A 73 12.22 -12.38 -2.80
CA ALA A 73 13.39 -11.61 -3.24
C ALA A 73 13.58 -11.59 -4.77
N SER A 74 13.12 -12.63 -5.48
CA SER A 74 13.20 -12.71 -6.95
C SER A 74 11.98 -12.15 -7.67
N GLY A 75 10.80 -12.15 -7.03
CA GLY A 75 9.53 -11.75 -7.66
C GLY A 75 9.07 -10.34 -7.33
N GLY A 76 9.70 -9.68 -6.35
CA GLY A 76 9.25 -8.37 -5.86
C GLY A 76 7.89 -8.42 -5.15
N PHE A 77 7.26 -7.26 -5.04
CA PHE A 77 5.95 -7.11 -4.41
C PHE A 77 4.84 -7.12 -5.47
N GLY A 78 3.86 -7.98 -5.28
CA GLY A 78 2.72 -8.13 -6.20
C GLY A 78 1.72 -6.96 -6.15
N ASN A 79 0.79 -6.93 -7.10
CA ASN A 79 -0.36 -6.03 -7.06
C ASN A 79 -1.16 -6.21 -5.76
N GLY A 80 -1.70 -5.13 -5.23
CA GLY A 80 -2.35 -5.10 -3.92
C GLY A 80 -1.37 -4.96 -2.74
N GLY A 81 -0.05 -4.95 -2.98
CA GLY A 81 0.96 -4.66 -1.95
C GLY A 81 0.85 -3.22 -1.44
N VAL A 82 0.83 -3.05 -0.13
CA VAL A 82 0.77 -1.74 0.54
C VAL A 82 1.76 -1.69 1.69
N PHE A 83 2.49 -0.58 1.78
CA PHE A 83 3.34 -0.25 2.93
C PHE A 83 2.86 1.02 3.60
N VAL A 84 2.94 1.04 4.92
CA VAL A 84 2.69 2.22 5.73
C VAL A 84 3.93 2.49 6.57
N MET A 85 4.50 3.69 6.46
CA MET A 85 5.65 4.12 7.23
C MET A 85 5.25 5.24 8.20
N GLU A 86 5.33 4.97 9.48
CA GLU A 86 5.27 5.99 10.51
C GLU A 86 6.66 6.61 10.68
N ASN A 87 6.73 7.91 10.61
CA ASN A 87 7.95 8.69 10.77
C ASN A 87 7.88 9.51 12.05
N PHE A 88 8.69 9.15 13.02
CA PHE A 88 8.73 9.77 14.34
C PHE A 88 9.95 10.67 14.48
N ALA A 89 9.84 11.78 15.19
CA ALA A 89 10.99 12.52 15.68
C ALA A 89 11.82 11.61 16.61
N ALA A 90 13.14 11.72 16.57
CA ALA A 90 13.95 11.22 17.66
C ALA A 90 13.83 12.19 18.83
N LYS A 91 13.70 11.68 20.07
CA LYS A 91 13.69 12.53 21.25
C LYS A 91 15.03 13.26 21.40
N ALA A 92 14.94 14.51 21.82
CA ALA A 92 16.09 15.33 22.12
C ALA A 92 16.00 15.83 23.58
N ARG A 93 17.15 15.96 24.20
CA ARG A 93 17.31 16.62 25.50
C ARG A 93 17.22 18.13 25.35
N ALA A 94 17.19 18.85 26.47
CA ALA A 94 17.13 20.31 26.48
C ALA A 94 18.32 20.98 25.77
N ASP A 95 19.48 20.33 25.74
CA ASP A 95 20.69 20.78 25.05
C ASP A 95 20.71 20.45 23.54
N GLY A 96 19.65 19.83 23.03
CA GLY A 96 19.51 19.44 21.63
C GLY A 96 20.19 18.11 21.25
N THR A 97 20.84 17.42 22.21
CA THR A 97 21.42 16.09 21.97
C THR A 97 20.32 15.06 21.85
N LEU A 98 20.48 14.08 20.94
CA LEU A 98 19.50 13.03 20.77
C LEU A 98 19.57 12.02 21.91
N GLU A 99 18.41 11.61 22.42
CA GLU A 99 18.32 10.55 23.41
C GLU A 99 18.52 9.18 22.78
N THR A 100 19.34 8.35 23.45
CA THR A 100 19.52 6.95 23.12
C THR A 100 19.06 6.06 24.26
N GLY A 101 18.43 4.94 23.91
CA GLY A 101 18.09 3.89 24.86
C GLY A 101 19.31 3.07 25.30
N ALA A 102 19.08 2.10 26.16
CA ALA A 102 20.13 1.19 26.65
C ALA A 102 20.74 0.33 25.52
N ASP A 103 20.01 0.13 24.42
CA ASP A 103 20.44 -0.56 23.20
C ASP A 103 21.21 0.34 22.21
N GLY A 104 21.51 1.58 22.61
CA GLY A 104 22.22 2.56 21.78
C GLY A 104 21.39 3.17 20.64
N LYS A 105 20.10 2.81 20.51
CA LYS A 105 19.23 3.34 19.47
C LYS A 105 18.55 4.64 19.90
N LEU A 106 18.24 5.48 18.93
CA LEU A 106 17.47 6.71 19.17
C LEU A 106 16.11 6.37 19.80
N VAL A 107 15.74 7.15 20.80
CA VAL A 107 14.44 7.04 21.46
C VAL A 107 13.39 7.70 20.56
N LYS A 108 12.32 6.98 20.29
CA LYS A 108 11.19 7.44 19.49
C LYS A 108 10.37 8.49 20.24
N GLY A 109 10.15 9.63 19.62
CA GLY A 109 9.33 10.76 20.11
C GLY A 109 7.98 10.83 19.40
N ASP A 110 7.58 12.05 19.05
CA ASP A 110 6.28 12.32 18.44
C ASP A 110 6.20 11.85 16.99
N LEU A 111 5.00 11.42 16.57
CA LEU A 111 4.71 11.09 15.19
C LEU A 111 4.69 12.37 14.35
N LEU A 112 5.49 12.41 13.30
CA LEU A 112 5.59 13.57 12.40
C LEU A 112 4.76 13.40 11.14
N ARG A 113 4.77 12.18 10.56
CA ARG A 113 4.15 11.87 9.26
C ARG A 113 3.78 10.39 9.20
N VAL A 114 2.77 10.09 8.41
CA VAL A 114 2.46 8.75 7.94
C VAL A 114 2.56 8.74 6.42
N PHE A 115 3.49 7.98 5.89
CA PHE A 115 3.63 7.78 4.45
C PHE A 115 3.01 6.45 4.06
N VAL A 116 2.33 6.44 2.92
CA VAL A 116 1.75 5.22 2.35
C VAL A 116 2.26 5.07 0.93
N MET A 117 2.69 3.87 0.57
CA MET A 117 2.91 3.49 -0.83
C MET A 117 2.15 2.21 -1.13
N GLY A 118 1.56 2.15 -2.32
CA GLY A 118 0.78 1.00 -2.75
C GLY A 118 0.98 0.72 -4.22
N LYS A 119 0.82 -0.55 -4.60
CA LYS A 119 1.04 -1.02 -5.96
C LYS A 119 -0.19 -1.76 -6.49
N ASN A 120 -0.66 -1.37 -7.67
CA ASN A 120 -1.64 -2.15 -8.40
C ASN A 120 -1.52 -1.89 -9.90
N ALA A 121 -2.05 -2.80 -10.70
CA ALA A 121 -2.00 -2.67 -12.17
C ALA A 121 -2.60 -1.33 -12.63
N GLY A 122 -1.86 -0.60 -13.46
CA GLY A 122 -2.27 0.68 -14.03
C GLY A 122 -2.15 1.89 -13.11
N TRP A 123 -1.73 1.74 -11.84
CA TRP A 123 -1.53 2.86 -10.93
C TRP A 123 -0.28 3.69 -11.30
N GLY A 124 -0.32 5.00 -11.05
CA GLY A 124 0.81 5.90 -11.24
C GLY A 124 1.25 6.10 -12.71
N GLN A 125 0.40 5.73 -13.69
CA GLN A 125 0.70 5.87 -15.11
C GLN A 125 0.47 7.30 -15.63
N ASP A 126 -0.22 8.13 -14.87
CA ASP A 126 -0.41 9.56 -15.12
C ASP A 126 0.83 10.42 -14.82
N VAL A 127 1.84 9.82 -14.17
CA VAL A 127 3.11 10.48 -13.85
C VAL A 127 4.03 10.51 -15.07
N ALA A 128 4.77 11.59 -15.25
CA ALA A 128 5.79 11.73 -16.31
C ALA A 128 6.78 10.55 -16.26
N GLU A 129 7.10 10.00 -17.42
CA GLU A 129 7.91 8.78 -17.55
C GLU A 129 9.21 8.79 -16.73
N PRO A 130 9.99 9.89 -16.68
CA PRO A 130 11.23 9.93 -15.89
C PRO A 130 11.05 9.76 -14.38
N LEU A 131 9.80 9.86 -13.86
CA LEU A 131 9.50 9.72 -12.43
C LEU A 131 8.61 8.49 -12.16
N ARG A 132 8.36 7.64 -13.15
CA ARG A 132 7.54 6.44 -12.94
C ARG A 132 8.28 5.38 -12.15
N ASN A 133 7.66 4.92 -11.09
CA ASN A 133 8.15 3.83 -10.25
C ASN A 133 7.28 2.59 -10.49
N GLY A 134 7.27 2.07 -11.71
CA GLY A 134 6.36 0.98 -12.10
C GLY A 134 4.90 1.36 -11.84
N ASN A 135 4.19 0.52 -11.11
CA ASN A 135 2.78 0.73 -10.73
C ASN A 135 2.60 1.23 -9.28
N TRP A 136 3.63 1.79 -8.67
CA TRP A 136 3.55 2.35 -7.32
C TRP A 136 2.96 3.76 -7.33
N VAL A 137 2.15 4.04 -6.31
CA VAL A 137 1.68 5.38 -5.94
C VAL A 137 2.04 5.70 -4.50
N TYR A 138 2.14 6.98 -4.18
CA TYR A 138 2.62 7.49 -2.92
C TYR A 138 1.64 8.51 -2.33
N ALA A 139 1.51 8.52 -1.01
CA ALA A 139 0.77 9.56 -0.29
C ALA A 139 1.42 9.83 1.06
N ALA A 140 1.23 11.06 1.57
CA ALA A 140 1.70 11.49 2.88
C ALA A 140 0.57 12.13 3.67
N TRP A 141 0.53 11.83 4.97
CA TRP A 141 -0.53 12.23 5.88
C TRP A 141 0.05 12.82 7.17
N LEU A 142 -0.60 13.82 7.71
CA LEU A 142 -0.32 14.34 9.05
C LEU A 142 -0.83 13.37 10.11
N PRO A 143 -0.32 13.44 11.35
CA PRO A 143 -0.86 12.67 12.48
C PRO A 143 -2.36 12.89 12.73
N SER A 144 -2.87 14.06 12.33
CA SER A 144 -4.30 14.42 12.39
C SER A 144 -5.17 13.67 11.38
N GLY A 145 -4.58 12.92 10.44
CA GLY A 145 -5.29 12.28 9.33
C GLY A 145 -5.55 13.21 8.13
N GLN A 146 -5.13 14.46 8.19
CA GLN A 146 -5.18 15.37 7.05
C GLN A 146 -4.05 15.06 6.07
N LYS A 147 -4.29 15.32 4.78
CA LYS A 147 -3.26 15.21 3.75
C LYS A 147 -2.08 16.14 4.08
N ALA A 148 -0.87 15.59 4.06
CA ALA A 148 0.33 16.38 4.26
C ALA A 148 0.67 17.16 2.97
N PRO A 149 1.32 18.34 3.09
CA PRO A 149 1.70 19.15 1.93
C PRO A 149 2.96 18.64 1.21
N ASP A 150 3.32 17.37 1.44
CA ASP A 150 4.51 16.77 0.86
C ASP A 150 4.35 16.58 -0.66
N ASP A 151 5.41 16.92 -1.42
CA ASP A 151 5.47 16.67 -2.86
C ASP A 151 5.79 15.20 -3.13
N THR A 152 4.85 14.49 -3.73
CA THR A 152 5.00 13.07 -4.08
C THR A 152 6.09 12.83 -5.13
N ASN A 153 6.48 13.83 -5.93
CA ASN A 153 7.64 13.72 -6.83
C ASN A 153 8.95 13.49 -6.06
N THR A 154 9.08 14.05 -4.85
CA THR A 154 10.22 13.77 -3.96
C THR A 154 10.23 12.29 -3.54
N CYS A 155 9.08 11.70 -3.23
CA CYS A 155 8.99 10.27 -2.95
C CYS A 155 9.45 9.46 -4.15
N ARG A 156 8.94 9.78 -5.33
CA ARG A 156 9.29 9.10 -6.58
C ARG A 156 10.78 9.19 -6.91
N ALA A 157 11.36 10.39 -6.87
CA ALA A 157 12.77 10.59 -7.16
C ALA A 157 13.69 9.79 -6.23
N CYS A 158 13.31 9.70 -4.93
CA CYS A 158 14.05 8.91 -3.95
C CYS A 158 13.96 7.39 -4.20
N HIS A 159 12.81 6.90 -4.67
CA HIS A 159 12.58 5.48 -4.94
C HIS A 159 13.06 5.05 -6.34
N LEU A 160 13.17 5.97 -7.30
CA LEU A 160 13.49 5.69 -8.70
C LEU A 160 14.78 4.87 -8.92
N PRO A 161 15.90 5.12 -8.21
CA PRO A 161 17.13 4.35 -8.38
C PRO A 161 17.01 2.87 -7.98
N LEU A 162 15.88 2.47 -7.37
CA LEU A 162 15.64 1.13 -6.83
C LEU A 162 14.81 0.26 -7.78
N SER A 163 14.82 0.51 -9.08
CA SER A 163 14.04 -0.25 -10.06
C SER A 163 14.31 -1.75 -10.02
N GLY A 164 15.57 -2.16 -9.83
CA GLY A 164 15.95 -3.57 -9.65
C GLY A 164 15.50 -4.20 -8.33
N LYS A 165 14.91 -3.41 -7.42
CA LYS A 165 14.39 -3.81 -6.10
C LYS A 165 12.92 -3.43 -5.95
N ASP A 166 12.21 -3.47 -7.06
CA ASP A 166 10.79 -3.10 -7.15
C ASP A 166 10.50 -1.73 -6.51
N PHE A 167 11.44 -0.78 -6.63
CA PHE A 167 11.37 0.57 -6.07
C PHE A 167 11.18 0.63 -4.54
N VAL A 168 11.61 -0.40 -3.80
CA VAL A 168 11.44 -0.49 -2.34
C VAL A 168 12.79 -0.36 -1.63
N HIS A 169 12.91 0.64 -0.74
CA HIS A 169 14.07 0.81 0.13
C HIS A 169 14.21 -0.35 1.11
N ARG A 170 15.45 -0.69 1.45
CA ARG A 170 15.78 -1.75 2.42
C ARG A 170 15.27 -3.14 1.99
N TYR A 171 15.08 -3.32 0.70
CA TYR A 171 14.60 -4.57 0.08
C TYR A 171 15.45 -5.76 0.50
N ASP A 172 16.77 -5.67 0.29
CA ASP A 172 17.69 -6.78 0.59
C ASP A 172 17.70 -7.11 2.09
N GLU A 173 17.70 -6.09 2.95
CA GLU A 173 17.65 -6.26 4.40
C GLU A 173 16.38 -6.99 4.84
N HIS A 174 15.23 -6.62 4.28
CA HIS A 174 13.97 -7.29 4.58
C HIS A 174 14.01 -8.78 4.21
N PHE A 175 14.45 -9.10 3.00
CA PHE A 175 14.47 -10.50 2.57
C PHE A 175 15.58 -11.32 3.24
N ALA A 176 16.70 -10.72 3.61
CA ALA A 176 17.74 -11.38 4.39
C ALA A 176 17.28 -11.74 5.82
N SER A 177 16.44 -10.89 6.43
CA SER A 177 15.90 -11.13 7.79
C SER A 177 14.83 -12.22 7.85
N ARG A 178 14.36 -12.73 6.71
CA ARG A 178 13.34 -13.78 6.60
C ARG A 178 13.89 -15.18 6.34
N GLN A 179 15.20 -15.29 6.14
CA GLN A 179 15.91 -16.56 5.99
C GLN A 179 16.28 -17.12 7.36
#